data_97f792f767a84b0408fed8b556bda47b
#
_entry.id   97f792f767a84b0408fed8b556bda47b
#
_cell.length_a   1.000
_cell.length_b   1.000
_cell.length_c   1.000
_cell.angle_alpha   90.00
_cell.angle_beta   90.00
_cell.angle_gamma   90.00
#
_symmetry.space_group_name_H-M   'P 1'
#
loop_
_entity.id
_entity.type
_entity.pdbx_description
1 polymer ?
#
loop_
_entity_poly.entity_id
_entity_poly.type
_entity_poly.pdbx_seq_one_letter_code
_entity_poly.pdbx_strand_id
1 'polypeptide(L)'
;MISRRSVLTSLTVAGLIAGAAPAFGKSKRSNPLQVLDPDNDGTVDLAEAKKAGSDLFDKLDRDHDGTLDKRELAGRLSAKDLAAADPDHDGTLTKDEYLAVVEQRFNAANSDSDGTLDAKELGTKAGHSLLRLLK
;
A
#
# COMPACT_ATOMS: atom_id res chain seq x y z
N MET A 1 47.97 59.58 -39.84
CA MET A 1 46.93 59.42 -40.79
C MET A 1 46.19 58.12 -40.52
N ILE A 2 44.97 58.24 -40.17
CA ILE A 2 43.92 57.28 -40.09
C ILE A 2 44.09 56.13 -39.14
N SER A 3 43.57 56.40 -38.04
CA SER A 3 43.07 55.54 -37.03
C SER A 3 42.06 54.47 -37.54
N ARG A 4 42.23 53.26 -37.10
CA ARG A 4 41.19 52.28 -37.20
C ARG A 4 40.95 51.70 -35.85
N ARG A 5 39.85 52.10 -35.35
CA ARG A 5 39.28 51.59 -34.10
C ARG A 5 38.69 50.26 -34.30
N SER A 6 39.20 49.31 -33.63
CA SER A 6 38.55 48.02 -33.46
C SER A 6 37.66 48.10 -32.25
N VAL A 7 36.41 48.01 -32.49
CA VAL A 7 35.41 47.88 -31.44
C VAL A 7 35.31 46.43 -31.10
N LEU A 8 35.84 46.10 -29.97
CA LEU A 8 35.58 44.77 -29.37
C LEU A 8 34.25 44.81 -28.67
N THR A 9 33.27 44.25 -29.28
CA THR A 9 32.06 43.91 -28.60
C THR A 9 32.26 42.60 -27.87
N SER A 10 32.52 42.70 -26.60
CA SER A 10 32.48 41.58 -25.72
C SER A 10 31.02 41.10 -25.57
N LEU A 11 30.72 39.99 -26.19
CA LEU A 11 29.47 39.31 -25.97
C LEU A 11 29.63 38.43 -24.74
N THR A 12 29.18 38.95 -23.62
CA THR A 12 29.08 38.16 -22.42
C THR A 12 27.84 37.28 -22.55
N VAL A 13 28.05 36.07 -22.98
CA VAL A 13 27.00 35.07 -22.86
C VAL A 13 26.95 34.63 -21.40
N ALA A 14 26.05 35.21 -20.67
CA ALA A 14 25.68 34.67 -19.39
C ALA A 14 24.95 33.36 -19.64
N GLY A 15 25.67 32.27 -19.55
CA GLY A 15 25.09 30.97 -19.51
C GLY A 15 24.23 30.82 -18.28
N LEU A 16 22.95 31.01 -18.43
CA LEU A 16 22.00 30.65 -17.42
C LEU A 16 21.91 29.15 -17.39
N ILE A 17 22.68 28.52 -16.56
CA ILE A 17 22.48 27.13 -16.21
C ILE A 17 21.29 27.11 -15.29
N ALA A 18 20.11 26.93 -15.86
CA ALA A 18 18.99 26.50 -15.10
C ALA A 18 19.30 25.08 -14.62
N GLY A 19 19.87 24.99 -13.44
CA GLY A 19 19.98 23.73 -12.75
C GLY A 19 18.57 23.22 -12.48
N ALA A 20 18.08 22.38 -13.36
CA ALA A 20 16.95 21.56 -13.02
C ALA A 20 17.40 20.68 -11.86
N ALA A 21 16.97 21.02 -10.66
CA ALA A 21 17.13 20.15 -9.53
C ALA A 21 16.49 18.81 -9.93
N PRO A 22 17.20 17.68 -9.82
CA PRO A 22 16.56 16.41 -10.02
C PRO A 22 15.39 16.37 -9.05
N ALA A 23 14.19 16.28 -9.58
CA ALA A 23 13.06 15.91 -8.79
C ALA A 23 13.39 14.52 -8.26
N PHE A 24 13.84 14.45 -7.01
CA PHE A 24 13.82 13.20 -6.30
C PHE A 24 12.36 12.80 -6.24
N GLY A 25 11.97 11.92 -7.14
CA GLY A 25 10.70 11.25 -7.05
C GLY A 25 10.68 10.64 -5.67
N LYS A 26 9.97 11.27 -4.74
CA LYS A 26 9.52 10.57 -3.57
C LYS A 26 8.91 9.31 -4.14
N SER A 27 9.53 8.19 -3.88
CA SER A 27 8.92 6.89 -4.03
C SER A 27 7.46 7.11 -3.66
N LYS A 28 6.55 7.04 -4.62
CA LYS A 28 5.14 7.15 -4.32
C LYS A 28 4.86 5.94 -3.44
N ARG A 29 4.95 6.13 -2.14
CA ARG A 29 4.29 5.24 -1.21
C ARG A 29 2.84 5.39 -1.61
N SER A 30 2.35 4.42 -2.34
CA SER A 30 0.94 4.37 -2.67
C SER A 30 0.21 4.53 -1.34
N ASN A 31 -0.51 5.63 -1.21
CA ASN A 31 -1.35 5.85 -0.04
C ASN A 31 -2.27 4.64 0.03
N PRO A 32 -2.28 3.88 1.14
CA PRO A 32 -3.15 2.71 1.26
C PRO A 32 -4.60 3.00 0.88
N LEU A 33 -5.09 4.20 1.21
CA LEU A 33 -6.42 4.66 0.84
C LEU A 33 -6.65 4.69 -0.68
N GLN A 34 -5.68 5.10 -1.49
CA GLN A 34 -5.85 5.14 -2.95
C GLN A 34 -6.15 3.78 -3.59
N VAL A 35 -5.82 2.70 -2.91
CA VAL A 35 -6.02 1.33 -3.42
C VAL A 35 -7.25 0.68 -2.79
N LEU A 36 -7.53 1.04 -1.54
CA LEU A 36 -8.55 0.39 -0.72
C LEU A 36 -9.87 1.15 -0.66
N ASP A 37 -9.87 2.41 -1.07
CA ASP A 37 -11.01 3.34 -1.08
C ASP A 37 -11.40 3.65 -2.54
N PRO A 38 -12.17 2.78 -3.20
CA PRO A 38 -12.57 2.96 -4.59
C PRO A 38 -13.63 4.06 -4.79
N ASP A 39 -14.38 4.39 -3.78
CA ASP A 39 -15.39 5.45 -3.82
C ASP A 39 -14.85 6.83 -3.44
N ASN A 40 -13.59 6.87 -2.97
CA ASN A 40 -12.86 8.09 -2.62
C ASN A 40 -13.55 8.94 -1.55
N ASP A 41 -14.15 8.30 -0.57
CA ASP A 41 -14.73 8.98 0.59
C ASP A 41 -13.70 9.32 1.68
N GLY A 42 -12.47 8.84 1.52
CA GLY A 42 -11.34 9.09 2.42
C GLY A 42 -11.20 8.09 3.55
N THR A 43 -12.02 7.04 3.55
CA THR A 43 -12.02 5.97 4.54
C THR A 43 -12.03 4.60 3.87
N VAL A 44 -11.89 3.55 4.64
CA VAL A 44 -12.05 2.16 4.19
C VAL A 44 -13.09 1.51 5.08
N ASP A 45 -14.17 1.05 4.48
CA ASP A 45 -15.17 0.28 5.19
C ASP A 45 -14.86 -1.23 5.21
N LEU A 46 -15.61 -2.01 5.96
CA LEU A 46 -15.40 -3.45 6.08
C LEU A 46 -15.63 -4.17 4.75
N ALA A 47 -16.58 -3.72 3.92
CA ALA A 47 -16.87 -4.34 2.63
C ALA A 47 -15.69 -4.13 1.66
N GLU A 48 -15.11 -2.95 1.64
CA GLU A 48 -13.91 -2.61 0.86
C GLU A 48 -12.70 -3.42 1.34
N ALA A 49 -12.49 -3.51 2.65
CA ALA A 49 -11.44 -4.35 3.23
C ALA A 49 -11.61 -5.82 2.86
N LYS A 50 -12.81 -6.37 2.96
CA LYS A 50 -13.11 -7.75 2.56
C LYS A 50 -12.94 -7.97 1.07
N LYS A 51 -13.34 -7.01 0.24
CA LYS A 51 -13.12 -7.08 -1.20
C LYS A 51 -11.64 -7.12 -1.54
N ALA A 52 -10.86 -6.23 -0.97
CA ALA A 52 -9.40 -6.20 -1.17
C ALA A 52 -8.73 -7.49 -0.68
N GLY A 53 -9.17 -8.02 0.46
CA GLY A 53 -8.71 -9.30 1.00
C GLY A 53 -9.05 -10.47 0.09
N SER A 54 -10.27 -10.50 -0.46
CA SER A 54 -10.70 -11.51 -1.43
C SER A 54 -9.87 -11.46 -2.72
N ASP A 55 -9.65 -10.27 -3.25
CA ASP A 55 -8.85 -10.07 -4.47
C ASP A 55 -7.38 -10.50 -4.25
N LEU A 56 -6.85 -10.26 -3.05
CA LEU A 56 -5.50 -10.72 -2.70
C LEU A 56 -5.45 -12.22 -2.49
N PHE A 57 -6.45 -12.81 -1.85
CA PHE A 57 -6.56 -14.27 -1.68
C PHE A 57 -6.45 -14.98 -3.04
N ASP A 58 -7.21 -14.54 -4.02
CA ASP A 58 -7.21 -15.13 -5.37
C ASP A 58 -5.84 -15.00 -6.09
N LYS A 59 -5.07 -13.97 -5.75
CA LYS A 59 -3.69 -13.80 -6.25
C LYS A 59 -2.66 -14.66 -5.53
N LEU A 60 -2.90 -14.95 -4.26
CA LEU A 60 -2.00 -15.76 -3.43
C LEU A 60 -2.22 -17.26 -3.66
N ASP A 61 -3.44 -17.66 -3.89
CA ASP A 61 -3.83 -19.04 -4.25
C ASP A 61 -3.32 -19.40 -5.65
N ARG A 62 -2.04 -19.78 -5.70
CA ARG A 62 -1.34 -20.01 -6.98
C ARG A 62 -1.68 -21.35 -7.61
N ASP A 63 -1.98 -22.34 -6.82
CA ASP A 63 -2.36 -23.68 -7.27
C ASP A 63 -3.87 -23.84 -7.49
N HIS A 64 -4.66 -22.80 -7.11
CA HIS A 64 -6.11 -22.73 -7.30
C HIS A 64 -6.86 -23.87 -6.59
N ASP A 65 -6.36 -24.28 -5.44
CA ASP A 65 -7.01 -25.28 -4.61
C ASP A 65 -8.11 -24.71 -3.69
N GLY A 66 -8.24 -23.37 -3.65
CA GLY A 66 -9.23 -22.66 -2.84
C GLY A 66 -8.79 -22.42 -1.40
N THR A 67 -7.53 -22.70 -1.08
CA THR A 67 -6.94 -22.47 0.24
C THR A 67 -5.60 -21.78 0.15
N LEU A 68 -5.14 -21.18 1.25
CA LEU A 68 -3.80 -20.60 1.35
C LEU A 68 -2.97 -21.35 2.37
N ASP A 69 -1.87 -21.91 1.92
CA ASP A 69 -0.88 -22.51 2.79
C ASP A 69 0.11 -21.46 3.32
N LYS A 70 1.00 -21.89 4.21
CA LYS A 70 2.03 -21.00 4.79
C LYS A 70 2.94 -20.37 3.73
N ARG A 71 3.19 -21.04 2.61
CA ARG A 71 4.06 -20.53 1.53
C ARG A 71 3.34 -19.46 0.73
N GLU A 72 2.08 -19.69 0.42
CA GLU A 72 1.23 -18.74 -0.30
C GLU A 72 0.93 -17.49 0.53
N LEU A 73 0.77 -17.64 1.84
CA LEU A 73 0.64 -16.52 2.77
C LEU A 73 1.92 -15.65 2.84
N ALA A 74 3.07 -16.20 2.47
CA ALA A 74 4.33 -15.45 2.33
C ALA A 74 4.66 -14.54 3.53
N GLY A 75 4.43 -15.01 4.74
CA GLY A 75 4.72 -14.27 5.97
C GLY A 75 3.71 -13.18 6.35
N ARG A 76 2.57 -13.09 5.67
CA ARG A 76 1.50 -12.15 6.02
C ARG A 76 0.83 -12.45 7.35
N LEU A 77 0.81 -13.72 7.73
CA LEU A 77 0.40 -14.22 9.03
C LEU A 77 1.58 -14.90 9.73
N SER A 78 1.68 -14.70 11.03
CA SER A 78 2.60 -15.49 11.84
C SER A 78 2.07 -16.94 11.96
N ALA A 79 2.95 -17.87 12.34
CA ALA A 79 2.54 -19.26 12.58
C ALA A 79 1.44 -19.35 13.67
N LYS A 80 1.51 -18.47 14.67
CA LYS A 80 0.50 -18.37 15.72
C LYS A 80 -0.84 -17.85 15.20
N ASP A 81 -0.79 -16.81 14.35
CA ASP A 81 -2.01 -16.23 13.78
C ASP A 81 -2.66 -17.20 12.80
N LEU A 82 -1.86 -17.92 12.00
CA LEU A 82 -2.35 -18.97 11.12
C LEU A 82 -3.06 -20.07 11.93
N ALA A 83 -2.44 -20.58 12.98
CA ALA A 83 -3.05 -21.61 13.82
C ALA A 83 -4.33 -21.12 14.53
N ALA A 84 -4.41 -19.84 14.86
CA ALA A 84 -5.61 -19.24 15.45
C ALA A 84 -6.75 -19.05 14.43
N ALA A 85 -6.39 -18.85 13.16
CA ALA A 85 -7.33 -18.64 12.07
C ALA A 85 -7.79 -19.94 11.38
N ASP A 86 -7.16 -21.04 11.70
CA ASP A 86 -7.38 -22.38 11.16
C ASP A 86 -8.06 -23.29 12.21
N PRO A 87 -9.40 -23.29 12.28
CA PRO A 87 -10.12 -24.01 13.32
C PRO A 87 -10.12 -25.53 13.12
N ASP A 88 -9.93 -26.02 11.91
CA ASP A 88 -9.86 -27.45 11.59
C ASP A 88 -8.42 -28.00 11.61
N HIS A 89 -7.42 -27.11 11.80
CA HIS A 89 -6.01 -27.47 11.94
C HIS A 89 -5.43 -28.25 10.75
N ASP A 90 -5.89 -27.95 9.54
CA ASP A 90 -5.36 -28.55 8.31
C ASP A 90 -4.09 -27.85 7.79
N GLY A 91 -3.72 -26.73 8.41
CA GLY A 91 -2.52 -25.95 8.06
C GLY A 91 -2.74 -24.97 6.90
N THR A 92 -3.96 -24.82 6.44
CA THR A 92 -4.35 -23.91 5.37
C THR A 92 -5.51 -23.01 5.80
N LEU A 93 -5.77 -21.95 5.04
CA LEU A 93 -6.93 -21.09 5.24
C LEU A 93 -7.82 -21.13 4.01
N THR A 94 -9.08 -21.41 4.22
CA THR A 94 -10.12 -21.16 3.22
C THR A 94 -10.32 -19.65 3.05
N LYS A 95 -10.99 -19.25 1.98
CA LYS A 95 -11.32 -17.83 1.74
C LYS A 95 -12.12 -17.24 2.89
N ASP A 96 -13.08 -17.98 3.43
CA ASP A 96 -13.91 -17.52 4.55
C ASP A 96 -13.09 -17.32 5.83
N GLU A 97 -12.18 -18.23 6.13
CA GLU A 97 -11.26 -18.11 7.27
C GLU A 97 -10.32 -16.92 7.10
N TYR A 98 -9.79 -16.72 5.90
CA TYR A 98 -8.95 -15.57 5.58
C TYR A 98 -9.71 -14.25 5.76
N LEU A 99 -10.94 -14.16 5.25
CA LEU A 99 -11.78 -12.97 5.39
C LEU A 99 -12.23 -12.75 6.84
N ALA A 100 -12.38 -13.80 7.64
CA ALA A 100 -12.62 -13.66 9.08
C ALA A 100 -11.43 -13.01 9.80
N VAL A 101 -10.20 -13.33 9.40
CA VAL A 101 -9.00 -12.64 9.93
C VAL A 101 -8.95 -11.18 9.48
N VAL A 102 -9.33 -10.89 8.24
CA VAL A 102 -9.45 -9.51 7.75
C VAL A 102 -10.43 -8.72 8.61
N GLU A 103 -11.60 -9.26 8.86
CA GLU A 103 -12.62 -8.63 9.73
C GLU A 103 -12.12 -8.41 11.16
N GLN A 104 -11.48 -9.42 11.75
CA GLN A 104 -10.91 -9.30 13.10
C GLN A 104 -9.88 -8.17 13.17
N ARG A 105 -8.99 -8.06 12.19
CA ARG A 105 -7.97 -7.02 12.16
C ARG A 105 -8.55 -5.66 11.81
N PHE A 106 -9.59 -5.60 11.01
CA PHE A 106 -10.34 -4.38 10.74
C PHE A 106 -10.93 -3.81 12.05
N ASN A 107 -11.64 -4.65 12.79
CA ASN A 107 -12.22 -4.25 14.08
C ASN A 107 -11.15 -3.82 15.11
N ALA A 108 -10.00 -4.47 15.10
CA ALA A 108 -8.89 -4.08 15.98
C ALA A 108 -8.24 -2.74 15.59
N ALA A 109 -8.29 -2.38 14.32
CA ALA A 109 -7.78 -1.11 13.81
C ALA A 109 -8.79 0.05 13.98
N ASN A 110 -10.09 -0.26 13.95
CA ASN A 110 -11.18 0.69 14.12
C ASN A 110 -11.30 1.09 15.60
N SER A 111 -10.50 2.08 15.99
CA SER A 111 -10.35 2.47 17.40
C SER A 111 -11.51 3.29 17.95
N ASP A 112 -12.22 4.01 17.09
CA ASP A 112 -13.38 4.82 17.46
C ASP A 112 -14.72 4.11 17.21
N SER A 113 -14.68 2.91 16.60
CA SER A 113 -15.86 2.07 16.35
C SER A 113 -16.91 2.73 15.46
N ASP A 114 -16.50 3.59 14.54
CA ASP A 114 -17.41 4.26 13.60
C ASP A 114 -17.77 3.40 12.38
N GLY A 115 -17.11 2.25 12.21
CA GLY A 115 -17.34 1.30 11.11
C GLY A 115 -16.46 1.53 9.88
N THR A 116 -15.55 2.49 9.92
CA THR A 116 -14.62 2.82 8.86
C THR A 116 -13.20 2.97 9.39
N LEU A 117 -12.21 2.96 8.51
CA LEU A 117 -10.81 3.21 8.87
C LEU A 117 -10.30 4.41 8.10
N ASP A 118 -9.90 5.43 8.82
CA ASP A 118 -9.24 6.59 8.26
C ASP A 118 -7.72 6.38 8.08
N ALA A 119 -7.05 7.36 7.47
CA ALA A 119 -5.60 7.31 7.26
C ALA A 119 -4.80 7.19 8.57
N LYS A 120 -5.32 7.74 9.66
CA LYS A 120 -4.68 7.71 10.98
C LYS A 120 -4.75 6.31 11.58
N GLU A 121 -5.91 5.66 11.52
CA GLU A 121 -6.13 4.31 12.01
C GLU A 121 -5.36 3.28 11.18
N LEU A 122 -5.33 3.44 9.85
CA LEU A 122 -4.50 2.63 8.97
C LEU A 122 -2.99 2.80 9.23
N GLY A 123 -2.57 3.94 9.78
CA GLY A 123 -1.20 4.23 10.20
C GLY A 123 -0.80 3.60 11.53
N THR A 124 -1.74 3.02 12.28
CA THR A 124 -1.45 2.35 13.55
C THR A 124 -0.83 0.96 13.34
N LYS A 125 -0.31 0.38 14.41
CA LYS A 125 0.18 -1.01 14.39
C LYS A 125 -0.91 -1.99 13.96
N ALA A 126 -2.14 -1.80 14.44
CA ALA A 126 -3.28 -2.61 14.07
C ALA A 126 -3.65 -2.41 12.60
N GLY A 127 -3.67 -1.17 12.12
CA GLY A 127 -3.89 -0.84 10.71
C GLY A 127 -2.82 -1.47 9.80
N HIS A 128 -1.55 -1.41 10.15
CA HIS A 128 -0.48 -2.07 9.40
C HIS A 128 -0.63 -3.60 9.39
N SER A 129 -1.12 -4.19 10.48
CA SER A 129 -1.39 -5.63 10.56
C SER A 129 -2.50 -6.04 9.58
N LEU A 130 -3.55 -5.21 9.46
CA LEU A 130 -4.61 -5.39 8.46
C LEU A 130 -4.07 -5.24 7.05
N LEU A 131 -3.31 -4.18 6.77
CA LEU A 131 -2.79 -3.89 5.43
C LEU A 131 -1.96 -5.03 4.83
N ARG A 132 -1.32 -5.86 5.65
CA ARG A 132 -0.60 -7.05 5.18
C ARG A 132 -1.52 -8.10 4.55
N LEU A 133 -2.80 -8.09 4.87
CA LEU A 133 -3.80 -8.99 4.32
C LEU A 133 -4.55 -8.41 3.12
N LEU A 134 -4.29 -7.15 2.79
CA LEU A 134 -5.03 -6.43 1.75
C LEU A 134 -4.18 -6.08 0.52
N LYS A 135 -2.84 -6.22 0.63
CA LYS A 135 -1.91 -5.84 -0.44
C LYS A 135 -0.59 -6.63 -0.45
#